data_df5d4d5e77747e6cb3246a2888220641
#
_entry.id   df5d4d5e77747e6cb3246a2888220641
#
_cell.length_a   1.000
_cell.length_b   1.000
_cell.length_c   1.000
_cell.angle_alpha   90.00
_cell.angle_beta   90.00
_cell.angle_gamma   90.00
#
_symmetry.space_group_name_H-M   'P 1'
#
loop_
_entity.id
_entity.type
_entity.pdbx_description
1 polymer ?
#
loop_
_entity_poly.entity_id
_entity_poly.type
_entity_poly.pdbx_seq_one_letter_code
_entity_poly.pdbx_strand_id
1 'polypeptide(L)'
;MCRGFFFVMNIYRRYWGILLCAITAMSGYCADRIYSTDIRTLQTTIDDNWMAAPVVALDKLMSGENSVVISFDEMSHDYRRLICHIERCEADWQPATEVFESDWMEGFNDTPIEDFAHSINTTVLYTNYRLQLPNERCRIKMSGNYRVTIYDDDDPDTKLAEAEFMVVDNNAQLSMSATTNTDIDINKCHQQLSLQLNYGNLKVTNPNEEFITVVKQNNRNDNMRWNVKADIITDNGLIWQHNRQLIFDGENEYRKFEMLDLSHPTMGIDKISWNGKSFDVFPFICEPRANYSYDESAHGAFCIRNSEYTECSYTCDYAWVHYTLHTGAPIGTITINGWWTTDNDKRSYEMKYDETDASYHLSLLQKQGYYSFNFLHVNPDGNTKIAESEGNFHETSNTYQAFTYYRPQGGRTWLLVAYNELNFPLPSDRH
;
A
#
# COMPACT_ATOMS: atom_id res chain seq x y z
N MET A 1 -5.77 -25.43 76.30
CA MET A 1 -4.35 -25.11 76.17
C MET A 1 -4.00 -25.21 74.70
N CYS A 2 -4.03 -24.14 73.99
CA CYS A 2 -3.05 -23.17 73.59
C CYS A 2 -2.04 -23.66 72.55
N ARG A 3 -2.06 -22.95 71.38
CA ARG A 3 -1.02 -22.72 70.40
C ARG A 3 -0.86 -23.85 69.35
N GLY A 4 -0.95 -23.57 68.06
CA GLY A 4 -0.57 -22.46 67.26
C GLY A 4 -1.10 -22.56 65.83
N PHE A 5 -1.82 -21.57 65.53
CA PHE A 5 -2.11 -21.15 64.16
C PHE A 5 -1.07 -20.10 63.76
N PHE A 6 -0.38 -20.26 62.69
CA PHE A 6 0.33 -19.29 61.87
C PHE A 6 1.46 -20.00 61.09
N PHE A 7 1.22 -20.35 59.87
CA PHE A 7 2.24 -20.37 58.79
C PHE A 7 1.66 -21.07 57.55
N VAL A 8 0.67 -20.47 56.90
CA VAL A 8 0.36 -20.76 55.47
C VAL A 8 -0.29 -19.51 54.92
N MET A 9 0.50 -18.51 54.63
CA MET A 9 0.04 -17.38 53.80
C MET A 9 1.26 -16.58 53.36
N ASN A 10 1.95 -17.00 52.31
CA ASN A 10 2.93 -16.17 51.56
C ASN A 10 3.57 -16.88 50.36
N ILE A 11 2.85 -17.68 49.58
CA ILE A 11 3.37 -18.26 48.33
C ILE A 11 2.58 -17.84 47.09
N TYR A 12 1.48 -17.09 47.21
CA TYR A 12 0.64 -16.70 46.04
C TYR A 12 0.85 -15.25 45.56
N ARG A 13 2.01 -14.63 45.81
CA ARG A 13 2.25 -13.23 45.41
C ARG A 13 3.44 -13.01 44.47
N ARG A 14 3.94 -14.04 43.78
CA ARG A 14 5.10 -13.93 42.87
C ARG A 14 4.91 -14.41 41.44
N TYR A 15 3.69 -14.73 41.03
CA TYR A 15 3.43 -15.18 39.65
C TYR A 15 2.40 -14.34 38.87
N TRP A 16 2.13 -13.10 39.28
CA TRP A 16 1.25 -12.17 38.56
C TRP A 16 2.03 -11.06 37.86
N GLY A 17 3.29 -11.28 37.53
CA GLY A 17 4.17 -10.27 36.89
C GLY A 17 4.72 -10.63 35.51
N ILE A 18 4.32 -11.74 34.89
CA ILE A 18 4.84 -12.15 33.57
C ILE A 18 3.69 -12.64 32.67
N LEU A 19 2.63 -11.86 32.60
CA LEU A 19 1.59 -12.11 31.59
C LEU A 19 1.00 -10.79 31.13
N LEU A 20 1.84 -9.91 30.57
CA LEU A 20 1.39 -8.77 29.78
C LEU A 20 2.60 -8.21 29.04
N CYS A 21 2.89 -8.74 27.89
CA CYS A 21 3.59 -8.09 26.78
C CYS A 21 3.84 -9.11 25.65
N ALA A 22 2.82 -9.85 25.26
CA ALA A 22 2.70 -10.27 23.87
C ALA A 22 1.73 -9.27 23.22
N ILE A 23 2.09 -7.99 23.25
CA ILE A 23 1.65 -7.05 22.23
C ILE A 23 2.34 -7.57 20.99
N THR A 24 1.60 -8.27 20.14
CA THR A 24 1.96 -8.50 18.76
C THR A 24 2.42 -7.14 18.24
N ALA A 25 3.72 -7.00 18.03
CA ALA A 25 4.23 -5.98 17.16
C ALA A 25 3.55 -6.26 15.80
N MET A 26 2.42 -5.62 15.55
CA MET A 26 1.93 -5.46 14.20
C MET A 26 3.05 -4.69 13.51
N SER A 27 3.88 -5.40 12.76
CA SER A 27 4.83 -4.80 11.84
C SER A 27 4.02 -3.79 11.05
N GLY A 28 4.38 -2.50 11.17
CA GLY A 28 3.75 -1.44 10.42
C GLY A 28 4.01 -1.74 8.95
N TYR A 29 2.97 -2.04 8.19
CA TYR A 29 3.06 -2.20 6.75
C TYR A 29 2.85 -0.84 6.10
N CYS A 30 3.63 -0.53 5.07
CA CYS A 30 3.41 0.64 4.21
C CYS A 30 2.03 0.54 3.55
N ALA A 31 1.09 1.34 3.97
CA ALA A 31 -0.21 1.49 3.31
C ALA A 31 -0.89 2.76 3.80
N ASP A 32 -1.43 3.52 2.87
CA ASP A 32 -2.32 4.62 3.19
C ASP A 32 -3.51 4.11 4.02
N ARG A 33 -3.95 4.88 5.02
CA ARG A 33 -5.00 4.49 5.96
C ARG A 33 -6.02 5.58 6.15
N ILE A 34 -7.28 5.21 6.19
CA ILE A 34 -8.38 6.12 6.48
C ILE A 34 -9.06 5.67 7.78
N TYR A 35 -9.10 6.56 8.77
CA TYR A 35 -9.71 6.29 10.09
C TYR A 35 -11.10 6.91 10.21
N SER A 36 -11.34 8.01 9.48
CA SER A 36 -12.64 8.70 9.49
C SER A 36 -13.51 8.27 8.32
N THR A 37 -14.81 8.12 8.57
CA THR A 37 -15.82 7.92 7.52
C THR A 37 -15.96 9.10 6.59
N ASP A 38 -15.53 10.29 7.04
CA ASP A 38 -15.64 11.56 6.31
C ASP A 38 -14.48 11.76 5.32
N ILE A 39 -13.42 10.96 5.40
CA ILE A 39 -12.31 11.01 4.46
C ILE A 39 -12.44 9.87 3.44
N ARG A 40 -12.22 10.19 2.16
CA ARG A 40 -12.24 9.25 1.03
C ARG A 40 -11.17 9.56 0.01
N THR A 41 -10.95 8.61 -0.89
CA THR A 41 -10.10 8.74 -2.08
C THR A 41 -8.70 9.24 -1.76
N LEU A 42 -8.13 8.75 -0.63
CA LEU A 42 -6.74 9.05 -0.27
C LEU A 42 -5.80 8.42 -1.29
N GLN A 43 -4.90 9.23 -1.84
CA GLN A 43 -3.91 8.80 -2.81
C GLN A 43 -2.58 9.52 -2.58
N THR A 44 -1.49 8.75 -2.54
CA THR A 44 -0.12 9.24 -2.44
C THR A 44 0.62 8.95 -3.73
N THR A 45 1.11 9.98 -4.42
CA THR A 45 1.79 9.87 -5.72
C THR A 45 3.09 10.66 -5.75
N ILE A 46 3.96 10.33 -6.70
CA ILE A 46 5.12 11.15 -7.06
C ILE A 46 4.78 11.84 -8.39
N ASP A 47 4.73 13.18 -8.37
CA ASP A 47 4.41 14.02 -9.54
C ASP A 47 3.10 13.60 -10.25
N ASP A 48 2.08 13.24 -9.47
CA ASP A 48 0.78 12.74 -9.95
C ASP A 48 0.86 11.44 -10.78
N ASN A 49 1.98 10.71 -10.72
CA ASN A 49 2.09 9.40 -11.36
C ASN A 49 1.38 8.32 -10.54
N TRP A 50 0.14 8.03 -10.90
CA TRP A 50 -0.74 7.11 -10.21
C TRP A 50 -0.38 5.62 -10.35
N MET A 51 0.53 5.27 -11.29
CA MET A 51 0.97 3.89 -11.52
C MET A 51 2.28 3.54 -10.81
N ALA A 52 3.01 4.53 -10.29
CA ALA A 52 4.28 4.31 -9.60
C ALA A 52 4.10 4.14 -8.10
N ALA A 53 4.93 3.30 -7.48
CA ALA A 53 5.04 3.27 -6.03
C ALA A 53 5.45 4.66 -5.49
N PRO A 54 5.02 5.06 -4.28
CA PRO A 54 5.33 6.38 -3.71
C PRO A 54 6.77 6.44 -3.18
N VAL A 55 7.74 6.32 -4.09
CA VAL A 55 9.18 6.35 -3.82
C VAL A 55 9.83 7.48 -4.62
N VAL A 56 10.53 8.37 -3.95
CA VAL A 56 11.19 9.52 -4.57
C VAL A 56 12.67 9.55 -4.24
N ALA A 57 13.51 9.95 -5.21
CA ALA A 57 14.95 10.16 -4.99
C ALA A 57 15.18 11.45 -4.17
N LEU A 58 16.03 11.37 -3.16
CA LEU A 58 16.29 12.47 -2.23
C LEU A 58 16.85 13.72 -2.93
N ASP A 59 17.76 13.55 -3.86
CA ASP A 59 18.35 14.65 -4.64
C ASP A 59 17.30 15.38 -5.47
N LYS A 60 16.37 14.66 -6.10
CA LYS A 60 15.28 15.21 -6.88
C LYS A 60 14.22 15.89 -6.00
N LEU A 61 13.93 15.30 -4.84
CA LEU A 61 13.03 15.92 -3.87
C LEU A 61 13.61 17.22 -3.32
N MET A 62 14.91 17.23 -2.96
CA MET A 62 15.59 18.42 -2.44
C MET A 62 15.74 19.54 -3.48
N SER A 63 15.97 19.20 -4.75
CA SER A 63 16.03 20.17 -5.84
C SER A 63 14.65 20.71 -6.26
N GLY A 64 13.56 20.05 -5.84
CA GLY A 64 12.21 20.37 -6.29
C GLY A 64 11.92 19.90 -7.72
N GLU A 65 12.75 19.01 -8.27
CA GLU A 65 12.50 18.37 -9.57
C GLU A 65 11.33 17.39 -9.48
N ASN A 66 11.23 16.66 -8.35
CA ASN A 66 10.08 15.81 -8.05
C ASN A 66 9.37 16.24 -6.76
N SER A 67 8.12 15.87 -6.65
CA SER A 67 7.28 16.14 -5.48
C SER A 67 6.47 14.94 -5.06
N VAL A 68 6.24 14.81 -3.75
CA VAL A 68 5.24 13.90 -3.19
C VAL A 68 3.92 14.65 -3.14
N VAL A 69 2.87 14.07 -3.67
CA VAL A 69 1.52 14.64 -3.69
C VAL A 69 0.59 13.70 -2.94
N ILE A 70 -0.06 14.21 -1.91
CA ILE A 70 -1.10 13.52 -1.14
C ILE A 70 -2.41 14.24 -1.40
N SER A 71 -3.39 13.52 -1.95
CA SER A 71 -4.72 14.05 -2.26
C SER A 71 -5.79 13.20 -1.60
N PHE A 72 -6.83 13.82 -1.09
CA PHE A 72 -7.99 13.15 -0.48
C PHE A 72 -9.23 14.04 -0.50
N ASP A 73 -10.39 13.43 -0.33
CA ASP A 73 -11.66 14.14 -0.26
C ASP A 73 -12.23 14.09 1.16
N GLU A 74 -12.72 15.23 1.62
CA GLU A 74 -13.50 15.40 2.84
C GLU A 74 -14.96 15.62 2.46
N MET A 75 -15.88 14.86 3.06
CA MET A 75 -17.24 14.67 2.55
C MET A 75 -18.27 15.72 3.02
N SER A 76 -17.86 16.84 3.61
CA SER A 76 -18.79 17.88 4.09
C SER A 76 -19.09 18.98 3.11
N HIS A 77 -18.29 19.21 2.07
CA HIS A 77 -18.34 20.38 1.17
C HIS A 77 -18.11 21.72 1.86
N ASP A 78 -17.57 21.71 3.06
CA ASP A 78 -17.17 22.90 3.81
C ASP A 78 -15.64 22.90 3.95
N TYR A 79 -15.07 24.09 4.15
CA TYR A 79 -13.66 24.18 4.50
C TYR A 79 -13.47 23.74 5.96
N ARG A 80 -12.61 22.73 6.15
CA ARG A 80 -12.09 22.34 7.47
C ARG A 80 -10.60 22.66 7.52
N ARG A 81 -10.15 23.24 8.63
CA ARG A 81 -8.72 23.46 8.83
C ARG A 81 -8.04 22.17 9.22
N LEU A 82 -7.52 21.48 8.21
CA LEU A 82 -6.81 20.22 8.37
C LEU A 82 -5.31 20.46 8.50
N ILE A 83 -4.69 19.76 9.43
CA ILE A 83 -3.26 19.83 9.73
C ILE A 83 -2.58 18.55 9.28
N CYS A 84 -1.39 18.65 8.70
CA CYS A 84 -0.52 17.53 8.42
C CYS A 84 0.66 17.48 9.38
N HIS A 85 0.89 16.31 9.98
CA HIS A 85 2.05 15.99 10.79
C HIS A 85 2.90 14.96 10.07
N ILE A 86 4.18 15.27 9.86
CA ILE A 86 5.12 14.36 9.19
C ILE A 86 5.96 13.67 10.24
N GLU A 87 6.02 12.35 10.17
CA GLU A 87 6.83 11.50 11.04
C GLU A 87 7.83 10.70 10.21
N ARG A 88 9.09 10.70 10.60
CA ARG A 88 10.07 9.78 10.01
C ARG A 88 9.97 8.43 10.69
N CYS A 89 9.94 7.36 9.89
CA CYS A 89 9.85 5.99 10.35
C CYS A 89 11.12 5.19 10.03
N GLU A 90 11.36 4.15 10.81
CA GLU A 90 12.37 3.12 10.57
C GLU A 90 11.96 2.18 9.43
N ALA A 91 12.81 1.22 9.06
CA ALA A 91 12.54 0.28 7.98
C ALA A 91 11.24 -0.52 8.18
N ASP A 92 10.86 -0.78 9.42
CA ASP A 92 9.63 -1.50 9.84
C ASP A 92 8.43 -0.57 10.08
N TRP A 93 8.52 0.69 9.65
CA TRP A 93 7.49 1.72 9.82
C TRP A 93 7.19 2.13 11.28
N GLN A 94 8.03 1.71 12.24
CA GLN A 94 7.95 2.28 13.58
C GLN A 94 8.58 3.68 13.60
N PRO A 95 8.11 4.60 14.47
CA PRO A 95 8.70 5.92 14.59
C PRO A 95 10.22 5.89 14.84
N ALA A 96 10.97 6.71 14.13
CA ALA A 96 12.43 6.82 14.27
C ALA A 96 12.81 7.70 15.46
N THR A 97 12.67 7.19 16.67
CA THR A 97 12.82 7.96 17.93
C THR A 97 14.25 8.38 18.27
N GLU A 98 15.25 7.77 17.63
CA GLU A 98 16.67 8.04 17.89
C GLU A 98 17.24 9.26 17.11
N VAL A 99 16.43 9.85 16.22
CA VAL A 99 16.80 11.02 15.41
C VAL A 99 15.88 12.19 15.71
N PHE A 100 16.44 13.39 15.77
CA PHE A 100 15.66 14.60 15.97
C PHE A 100 15.00 15.05 14.66
N GLU A 101 13.88 15.75 14.76
CA GLU A 101 13.20 16.31 13.59
C GLU A 101 14.12 17.19 12.74
N SER A 102 14.96 18.01 13.38
CA SER A 102 15.96 18.83 12.71
C SER A 102 17.04 18.04 11.95
N ASP A 103 17.20 16.73 12.19
CA ASP A 103 18.14 15.90 11.46
C ASP A 103 17.62 15.55 10.06
N TRP A 104 16.32 15.36 9.92
CA TRP A 104 15.69 14.85 8.68
C TRP A 104 14.76 15.86 7.98
N MET A 105 14.35 16.95 8.66
CA MET A 105 13.49 17.98 8.09
C MET A 105 14.07 19.38 8.29
N GLU A 106 13.78 20.27 7.35
CA GLU A 106 14.00 21.71 7.44
C GLU A 106 12.66 22.42 7.35
N GLY A 107 12.44 23.39 8.25
CA GLY A 107 11.20 24.16 8.31
C GLY A 107 10.33 23.79 9.52
N PHE A 108 9.03 23.71 9.32
CA PHE A 108 8.03 23.49 10.38
C PHE A 108 7.18 22.26 10.09
N ASN A 109 6.93 21.50 11.13
CA ASN A 109 5.93 20.42 11.14
C ASN A 109 4.56 20.98 11.58
N ASP A 110 3.54 20.13 11.62
CA ASP A 110 2.16 20.49 12.04
C ASP A 110 1.62 21.71 11.27
N THR A 111 1.69 21.63 9.93
CA THR A 111 1.29 22.72 9.06
C THR A 111 -0.12 22.53 8.48
N PRO A 112 -0.91 23.61 8.32
CA PRO A 112 -2.23 23.50 7.69
C PRO A 112 -2.11 23.16 6.21
N ILE A 113 -3.07 22.34 5.72
CA ILE A 113 -3.26 22.06 4.30
C ILE A 113 -4.09 23.18 3.70
N GLU A 114 -3.47 24.05 2.90
CA GLU A 114 -4.09 25.27 2.38
C GLU A 114 -4.61 25.12 0.94
N ASP A 115 -4.16 24.07 0.23
CA ASP A 115 -4.63 23.77 -1.13
C ASP A 115 -5.87 22.87 -1.05
N PHE A 116 -7.04 23.49 -1.35
CA PHE A 116 -8.31 22.78 -1.36
C PHE A 116 -9.25 23.35 -2.43
N ALA A 117 -10.21 22.51 -2.86
CA ALA A 117 -11.26 22.91 -3.78
C ALA A 117 -12.58 22.22 -3.45
N HIS A 118 -13.68 22.97 -3.45
CA HIS A 118 -15.01 22.39 -3.31
C HIS A 118 -15.43 21.69 -4.61
N SER A 119 -16.15 20.58 -4.47
CA SER A 119 -16.66 19.86 -5.64
C SER A 119 -17.64 20.71 -6.46
N ILE A 120 -17.58 20.58 -7.78
CA ILE A 120 -18.38 21.34 -8.73
C ILE A 120 -19.12 20.38 -9.66
N ASN A 121 -20.42 20.60 -9.84
CA ASN A 121 -21.29 19.81 -10.71
C ASN A 121 -21.37 18.32 -10.32
N THR A 122 -21.25 18.00 -9.03
CA THR A 122 -21.33 16.66 -8.50
C THR A 122 -22.64 16.43 -7.76
N THR A 123 -23.15 15.20 -7.75
CA THR A 123 -24.33 14.81 -6.97
C THR A 123 -23.97 14.55 -5.51
N VAL A 124 -22.76 14.06 -5.26
CA VAL A 124 -22.18 13.93 -3.92
C VAL A 124 -21.23 15.09 -3.68
N LEU A 125 -21.50 15.87 -2.64
CA LEU A 125 -20.69 17.04 -2.30
C LEU A 125 -19.48 16.63 -1.44
N TYR A 126 -18.32 17.23 -1.73
CA TYR A 126 -17.08 17.03 -0.98
C TYR A 126 -16.14 18.24 -1.16
N THR A 127 -15.11 18.30 -0.34
CA THR A 127 -13.97 19.22 -0.50
C THR A 127 -12.73 18.39 -0.74
N ASN A 128 -12.05 18.58 -1.88
CA ASN A 128 -10.77 17.96 -2.17
C ASN A 128 -9.64 18.76 -1.51
N TYR A 129 -8.73 18.06 -0.83
CA TYR A 129 -7.50 18.62 -0.26
C TYR A 129 -6.29 18.03 -0.95
N ARG A 130 -5.28 18.88 -1.14
CA ARG A 130 -4.01 18.49 -1.77
C ARG A 130 -2.83 19.01 -0.94
N LEU A 131 -1.92 18.12 -0.56
CA LEU A 131 -0.66 18.43 0.08
C LEU A 131 0.47 18.07 -0.87
N GLN A 132 1.36 19.03 -1.16
CA GLN A 132 2.58 18.79 -1.93
C GLN A 132 3.81 18.98 -1.03
N LEU A 133 4.78 18.06 -1.14
CA LEU A 133 6.06 18.10 -0.47
C LEU A 133 7.19 17.96 -1.52
N PRO A 134 8.28 18.76 -1.47
CA PRO A 134 8.50 19.87 -0.54
C PRO A 134 7.57 21.06 -0.82
N ASN A 135 7.39 21.90 0.18
CA ASN A 135 6.70 23.17 0.05
C ASN A 135 7.49 24.30 0.75
N GLU A 136 6.92 25.50 0.83
CA GLU A 136 7.59 26.66 1.44
C GLU A 136 7.86 26.46 2.95
N ARG A 137 7.09 25.59 3.61
CA ARG A 137 7.13 25.38 5.07
C ARG A 137 7.96 24.19 5.49
N CYS A 138 8.10 23.17 4.63
CA CYS A 138 8.72 21.89 4.97
C CYS A 138 9.54 21.31 3.80
N ARG A 139 10.77 20.87 4.11
CA ARG A 139 11.67 20.17 3.19
C ARG A 139 12.30 18.97 3.88
N ILE A 140 12.19 17.81 3.26
CA ILE A 140 12.83 16.58 3.72
C ILE A 140 14.27 16.54 3.19
N LYS A 141 15.22 16.17 4.06
CA LYS A 141 16.67 16.16 3.74
C LYS A 141 17.39 14.85 4.12
N MET A 142 16.65 13.81 4.46
CA MET A 142 17.21 12.50 4.80
C MET A 142 16.39 11.39 4.12
N SER A 143 17.05 10.33 3.70
CA SER A 143 16.39 9.14 3.16
C SER A 143 15.72 8.31 4.25
N GLY A 144 14.69 7.54 3.89
CA GLY A 144 13.94 6.66 4.80
C GLY A 144 12.45 6.63 4.50
N ASN A 145 11.67 6.10 5.43
CA ASN A 145 10.22 6.05 5.37
C ASN A 145 9.60 7.26 6.06
N TYR A 146 8.51 7.75 5.50
CA TYR A 146 7.79 8.92 6.01
C TYR A 146 6.29 8.64 6.06
N ARG A 147 5.68 8.97 7.18
CA ARG A 147 4.23 8.94 7.41
C ARG A 147 3.73 10.35 7.59
N VAL A 148 2.66 10.70 6.89
CA VAL A 148 1.93 11.96 7.04
C VAL A 148 0.60 11.65 7.68
N THR A 149 0.41 12.10 8.91
CA THR A 149 -0.87 12.02 9.62
C THR A 149 -1.68 13.29 9.37
N ILE A 150 -2.93 13.12 9.01
CA ILE A 150 -3.90 14.21 8.80
C ILE A 150 -4.88 14.20 9.95
N TYR A 151 -5.07 15.36 10.58
CA TYR A 151 -6.02 15.57 11.67
C TYR A 151 -6.69 16.94 11.58
N ASP A 152 -7.79 17.12 12.30
CA ASP A 152 -8.50 18.37 12.39
C ASP A 152 -7.80 19.30 13.42
N ASP A 153 -7.62 20.57 13.09
CA ASP A 153 -7.02 21.55 14.02
C ASP A 153 -7.85 21.72 15.31
N ASP A 154 -9.17 21.52 15.21
CA ASP A 154 -10.10 21.59 16.35
C ASP A 154 -10.09 20.30 17.21
N ASP A 155 -9.59 19.16 16.67
CA ASP A 155 -9.49 17.86 17.36
C ASP A 155 -8.18 17.14 17.02
N PRO A 156 -7.03 17.62 17.53
CA PRO A 156 -5.71 17.09 17.18
C PRO A 156 -5.44 15.67 17.73
N ASP A 157 -6.27 15.16 18.63
CA ASP A 157 -6.13 13.80 19.18
C ASP A 157 -6.75 12.74 18.26
N THR A 158 -7.61 13.12 17.32
CA THR A 158 -8.29 12.22 16.39
C THR A 158 -7.63 12.23 15.02
N LYS A 159 -6.97 11.12 14.68
CA LYS A 159 -6.43 10.89 13.34
C LYS A 159 -7.56 10.70 12.33
N LEU A 160 -7.50 11.41 11.21
CA LEU A 160 -8.43 11.27 10.09
C LEU A 160 -7.91 10.32 9.02
N ALA A 161 -6.64 10.47 8.65
CA ALA A 161 -5.98 9.62 7.67
C ALA A 161 -4.46 9.59 7.90
N GLU A 162 -3.79 8.57 7.37
CA GLU A 162 -2.34 8.48 7.27
C GLU A 162 -1.96 8.12 5.84
N ALA A 163 -0.99 8.87 5.28
CA ALA A 163 -0.38 8.64 3.98
C ALA A 163 1.10 8.28 4.15
N GLU A 164 1.61 7.36 3.34
CA GLU A 164 2.97 6.85 3.49
C GLU A 164 3.75 6.96 2.17
N PHE A 165 5.00 7.41 2.26
CA PHE A 165 5.92 7.47 1.13
C PHE A 165 7.36 7.21 1.55
N MET A 166 8.24 6.98 0.60
CA MET A 166 9.63 6.63 0.85
C MET A 166 10.57 7.57 0.08
N VAL A 167 11.69 7.93 0.72
CA VAL A 167 12.75 8.76 0.12
C VAL A 167 14.03 7.94 0.05
N VAL A 168 14.56 7.73 -1.15
CA VAL A 168 15.79 6.95 -1.40
C VAL A 168 16.95 7.87 -1.75
N ASP A 169 18.14 7.61 -1.19
CA ASP A 169 19.34 8.41 -1.48
C ASP A 169 20.25 7.82 -2.57
N ASN A 170 19.96 6.57 -3.02
CA ASN A 170 20.71 5.87 -4.07
C ASN A 170 22.23 5.76 -3.82
N ASN A 171 22.67 5.72 -2.55
CA ASN A 171 24.07 5.55 -2.19
C ASN A 171 24.61 4.13 -2.48
N ALA A 172 23.73 3.17 -2.68
CA ALA A 172 24.02 1.84 -3.17
C ALA A 172 23.28 1.58 -4.49
N GLN A 173 23.74 0.58 -5.25
CA GLN A 173 23.10 0.19 -6.51
C GLN A 173 22.47 -1.19 -6.35
N LEU A 174 21.17 -1.27 -6.59
CA LEU A 174 20.40 -2.51 -6.56
C LEU A 174 19.94 -2.86 -7.98
N SER A 175 20.23 -4.07 -8.43
CA SER A 175 19.72 -4.63 -9.67
C SER A 175 18.85 -5.86 -9.38
N MET A 176 17.86 -6.09 -10.23
CA MET A 176 16.89 -7.17 -10.08
C MET A 176 16.60 -7.82 -11.43
N SER A 177 16.40 -9.13 -11.42
CA SER A 177 15.91 -9.90 -12.56
C SER A 177 14.91 -10.94 -12.09
N ALA A 178 14.03 -11.40 -12.98
CA ALA A 178 13.03 -12.42 -12.69
C ALA A 178 13.07 -13.53 -13.74
N THR A 179 12.62 -14.72 -13.36
CA THR A 179 12.52 -15.89 -14.22
C THR A 179 11.30 -16.74 -13.85
N THR A 180 10.73 -17.42 -14.83
CA THR A 180 9.67 -18.43 -14.66
C THR A 180 10.23 -19.86 -14.52
N ASN A 181 11.54 -20.02 -14.73
CA ASN A 181 12.26 -21.24 -14.42
C ASN A 181 12.75 -21.16 -12.96
N THR A 182 11.86 -21.51 -12.04
CA THR A 182 12.06 -21.37 -10.60
C THR A 182 12.70 -22.63 -9.99
N ASP A 183 13.21 -22.52 -8.75
CA ASP A 183 13.76 -23.65 -7.99
C ASP A 183 12.69 -24.67 -7.53
N ILE A 184 11.42 -24.42 -7.77
CA ILE A 184 10.31 -25.30 -7.38
C ILE A 184 9.48 -25.81 -8.57
N ASP A 185 9.41 -25.05 -9.65
CA ASP A 185 8.75 -25.44 -10.89
C ASP A 185 9.35 -24.72 -12.11
N ILE A 186 8.98 -25.17 -13.30
CA ILE A 186 9.41 -24.58 -14.56
C ILE A 186 8.16 -24.21 -15.36
N ASN A 187 7.97 -22.89 -15.58
CA ASN A 187 6.89 -22.35 -16.39
C ASN A 187 5.49 -22.88 -15.98
N LYS A 188 5.18 -22.84 -14.68
CA LYS A 188 3.87 -23.27 -14.17
C LYS A 188 3.11 -22.08 -13.56
N CYS A 189 3.39 -21.81 -12.30
CA CYS A 189 2.61 -20.81 -11.57
C CYS A 189 3.47 -19.85 -10.71
N HIS A 190 4.80 -19.94 -10.78
CA HIS A 190 5.66 -19.10 -9.97
C HIS A 190 6.63 -18.28 -10.81
N GLN A 191 7.07 -17.17 -10.20
CA GLN A 191 8.14 -16.30 -10.69
C GLN A 191 9.17 -16.16 -9.58
N GLN A 192 10.46 -16.25 -9.91
CA GLN A 192 11.57 -16.17 -8.95
C GLN A 192 12.47 -14.99 -9.28
N LEU A 193 12.82 -14.22 -8.25
CA LEU A 193 13.71 -13.09 -8.38
C LEU A 193 15.15 -13.45 -8.02
N SER A 194 16.06 -12.76 -8.68
CA SER A 194 17.47 -12.63 -8.27
C SER A 194 17.80 -11.17 -8.10
N LEU A 195 18.53 -10.84 -7.02
CA LEU A 195 18.94 -9.47 -6.73
C LEU A 195 20.46 -9.39 -6.58
N GLN A 196 21.01 -8.25 -6.90
CA GLN A 196 22.40 -7.92 -6.64
C GLN A 196 22.49 -6.48 -6.13
N LEU A 197 23.06 -6.31 -4.94
CA LEU A 197 23.38 -5.03 -4.33
C LEU A 197 24.88 -4.77 -4.45
N ASN A 198 25.26 -3.59 -4.92
CA ASN A 198 26.61 -3.07 -4.82
C ASN A 198 26.62 -1.96 -3.76
N TYR A 199 27.50 -2.04 -2.78
CA TYR A 199 27.57 -1.10 -1.65
C TYR A 199 27.95 0.33 -2.04
N GLY A 200 28.53 0.53 -3.25
CA GLY A 200 29.05 1.84 -3.64
C GLY A 200 30.13 2.32 -2.68
N ASN A 201 29.90 3.49 -2.07
CA ASN A 201 30.82 4.10 -1.11
C ASN A 201 30.45 3.82 0.36
N LEU A 202 29.47 2.97 0.64
CA LEU A 202 29.05 2.64 1.99
C LEU A 202 30.16 1.87 2.73
N LYS A 203 30.37 2.22 4.01
CA LYS A 203 31.33 1.53 4.88
C LYS A 203 30.64 0.37 5.59
N VAL A 204 30.76 -0.81 5.03
CA VAL A 204 30.10 -2.02 5.51
C VAL A 204 31.08 -2.87 6.31
N THR A 205 30.70 -3.24 7.51
CA THR A 205 31.51 -4.09 8.43
C THR A 205 30.85 -5.46 8.61
N ASN A 206 29.54 -5.48 8.88
CA ASN A 206 28.77 -6.69 9.05
C ASN A 206 27.47 -6.62 8.23
N PRO A 207 27.50 -7.07 6.96
CA PRO A 207 26.35 -6.93 6.05
C PRO A 207 25.05 -7.53 6.59
N ASN A 208 25.12 -8.60 7.36
CA ASN A 208 23.93 -9.29 7.89
C ASN A 208 23.16 -8.46 8.92
N GLU A 209 23.83 -7.55 9.62
CA GLU A 209 23.25 -6.68 10.65
C GLU A 209 23.00 -5.27 10.14
N GLU A 210 23.79 -4.83 9.16
CA GLU A 210 23.78 -3.45 8.65
C GLU A 210 22.79 -3.27 7.49
N PHE A 211 22.27 -4.36 6.89
CA PHE A 211 21.30 -4.28 5.80
C PHE A 211 19.97 -5.01 6.12
N ILE A 212 18.87 -4.36 5.72
CA ILE A 212 17.53 -4.95 5.62
C ILE A 212 17.11 -4.83 4.16
N THR A 213 16.74 -5.98 3.54
CA THR A 213 16.20 -5.97 2.17
C THR A 213 14.76 -6.45 2.20
N VAL A 214 13.87 -5.64 1.61
CA VAL A 214 12.44 -5.88 1.52
C VAL A 214 12.06 -5.99 0.05
N VAL A 215 11.23 -6.99 -0.29
CA VAL A 215 10.74 -7.18 -1.66
C VAL A 215 9.23 -7.30 -1.66
N LYS A 216 8.58 -6.57 -2.57
CA LYS A 216 7.12 -6.61 -2.78
C LYS A 216 6.80 -7.01 -4.22
N GLN A 217 5.62 -7.55 -4.41
CA GLN A 217 4.99 -7.77 -5.70
C GLN A 217 3.75 -6.88 -5.81
N ASN A 218 3.64 -6.10 -6.88
CA ASN A 218 2.50 -5.22 -7.18
C ASN A 218 2.19 -4.20 -6.05
N ASN A 219 3.24 -3.72 -5.35
CA ASN A 219 3.15 -2.82 -4.20
C ASN A 219 2.28 -3.35 -3.04
N ARG A 220 2.05 -4.65 -2.97
CA ARG A 220 1.25 -5.30 -1.92
C ARG A 220 2.09 -5.57 -0.67
N ASN A 221 1.45 -5.45 0.48
CA ASN A 221 2.06 -5.68 1.78
C ASN A 221 1.84 -7.11 2.30
N ASP A 222 0.74 -7.74 1.91
CA ASP A 222 0.36 -9.08 2.38
C ASP A 222 1.27 -10.19 1.84
N ASN A 223 1.91 -9.98 0.68
CA ASN A 223 2.89 -10.90 0.10
C ASN A 223 4.35 -10.42 0.21
N MET A 224 4.59 -9.36 1.00
CA MET A 224 5.93 -8.78 1.20
C MET A 224 6.92 -9.79 1.78
N ARG A 225 8.14 -9.77 1.28
CA ARG A 225 9.28 -10.53 1.82
C ARG A 225 10.16 -9.59 2.65
N TRP A 226 10.11 -9.76 3.96
CA TRP A 226 10.83 -8.92 4.91
C TRP A 226 12.22 -9.46 5.23
N ASN A 227 13.23 -8.59 5.18
CA ASN A 227 14.61 -8.85 5.61
C ASN A 227 15.21 -10.13 4.99
N VAL A 228 15.01 -10.28 3.67
CA VAL A 228 15.53 -11.43 2.92
C VAL A 228 17.05 -11.42 2.97
N LYS A 229 17.65 -12.45 3.55
CA LYS A 229 19.10 -12.55 3.68
C LYS A 229 19.73 -12.96 2.35
N ALA A 230 20.89 -12.34 2.03
CA ALA A 230 21.64 -12.68 0.84
C ALA A 230 22.23 -14.09 0.94
N ASP A 231 22.29 -14.78 -0.21
CA ASP A 231 22.91 -16.11 -0.30
C ASP A 231 24.43 -16.01 -0.41
N ILE A 232 24.94 -14.92 -1.00
CA ILE A 232 26.37 -14.69 -1.19
C ILE A 232 26.72 -13.28 -0.73
N ILE A 233 27.75 -13.18 0.11
CA ILE A 233 28.37 -11.93 0.52
C ILE A 233 29.69 -11.80 -0.22
N THR A 234 29.90 -10.67 -0.91
CA THR A 234 31.15 -10.34 -1.58
C THR A 234 31.82 -9.16 -0.90
N ASP A 235 33.05 -8.84 -1.28
CA ASP A 235 33.77 -7.68 -0.72
C ASP A 235 33.03 -6.34 -0.92
N ASN A 236 32.25 -6.23 -2.00
CA ASN A 236 31.60 -4.98 -2.40
C ASN A 236 30.08 -5.07 -2.52
N GLY A 237 29.44 -6.19 -2.09
CA GLY A 237 28.00 -6.33 -2.31
C GLY A 237 27.39 -7.59 -1.75
N LEU A 238 26.07 -7.71 -2.02
CA LEU A 238 25.22 -8.83 -1.64
C LEU A 238 24.56 -9.41 -2.91
N ILE A 239 24.41 -10.74 -2.95
CA ILE A 239 23.75 -11.42 -4.06
C ILE A 239 22.69 -12.38 -3.49
N TRP A 240 21.47 -12.29 -4.03
CA TRP A 240 20.38 -13.23 -3.82
C TRP A 240 20.17 -14.02 -5.11
N GLN A 241 20.60 -15.28 -5.10
CA GLN A 241 20.47 -16.17 -6.24
C GLN A 241 20.01 -17.54 -5.73
N HIS A 242 19.04 -18.14 -6.41
CA HIS A 242 18.41 -19.37 -5.95
C HIS A 242 17.80 -19.25 -4.53
N ASN A 243 17.37 -18.04 -4.16
CA ASN A 243 16.75 -17.77 -2.87
C ASN A 243 15.26 -18.13 -2.92
N ARG A 244 14.88 -19.18 -2.19
CA ARG A 244 13.47 -19.63 -2.18
C ARG A 244 12.50 -18.65 -1.53
N GLN A 245 12.98 -17.71 -0.70
CA GLN A 245 12.13 -16.66 -0.16
C GLN A 245 11.72 -15.65 -1.24
N LEU A 246 12.43 -15.61 -2.37
CA LEU A 246 12.15 -14.72 -3.50
C LEU A 246 11.35 -15.40 -4.61
N ILE A 247 10.66 -16.50 -4.29
CA ILE A 247 9.67 -17.11 -5.17
C ILE A 247 8.30 -16.56 -4.80
N PHE A 248 7.61 -16.04 -5.81
CA PHE A 248 6.26 -15.49 -5.73
C PHE A 248 5.30 -16.29 -6.59
N ASP A 249 4.04 -16.34 -6.19
CA ASP A 249 2.97 -16.75 -7.09
C ASP A 249 2.92 -15.79 -8.30
N GLY A 250 2.72 -16.34 -9.50
CA GLY A 250 2.53 -15.52 -10.70
C GLY A 250 1.22 -14.75 -10.66
N GLU A 251 0.23 -15.27 -9.93
CA GLU A 251 -1.12 -14.70 -9.82
C GLU A 251 -1.82 -14.61 -11.20
N ASN A 252 -2.62 -13.59 -11.44
CA ASN A 252 -3.22 -13.32 -12.73
C ASN A 252 -3.33 -11.81 -12.96
N GLU A 253 -3.56 -11.40 -14.22
CA GLU A 253 -3.77 -9.99 -14.56
C GLU A 253 -4.91 -9.41 -13.70
N TYR A 254 -4.72 -8.19 -13.18
CA TYR A 254 -5.74 -7.53 -12.38
C TYR A 254 -6.98 -7.26 -13.24
N ARG A 255 -8.14 -7.37 -12.64
CA ARG A 255 -9.40 -6.93 -13.23
C ARG A 255 -9.45 -5.42 -13.23
N LYS A 256 -10.24 -4.83 -14.12
CA LYS A 256 -10.35 -3.38 -14.24
C LYS A 256 -11.71 -2.95 -14.74
N PHE A 257 -12.08 -1.74 -14.38
CA PHE A 257 -13.17 -1.00 -15.01
C PHE A 257 -12.83 0.48 -14.99
N GLU A 258 -13.58 1.24 -15.76
CA GLU A 258 -13.41 2.68 -15.86
C GLU A 258 -14.78 3.37 -15.82
N MET A 259 -14.97 4.25 -14.86
CA MET A 259 -16.19 5.02 -14.65
C MET A 259 -15.91 6.49 -15.03
N LEU A 260 -15.93 6.77 -16.36
CA LEU A 260 -15.63 8.11 -16.90
C LEU A 260 -16.86 9.01 -16.97
N ASP A 261 -18.02 8.42 -17.23
CA ASP A 261 -19.29 9.13 -17.39
C ASP A 261 -20.38 8.35 -16.63
N LEU A 262 -21.23 9.06 -15.91
CA LEU A 262 -22.35 8.47 -15.19
C LEU A 262 -23.66 8.43 -15.99
N SER A 263 -23.66 8.98 -17.20
CA SER A 263 -24.81 8.94 -18.11
C SER A 263 -24.85 7.68 -18.98
N HIS A 264 -23.72 7.03 -19.21
CA HIS A 264 -23.61 5.79 -19.98
C HIS A 264 -22.43 4.91 -19.54
N PRO A 265 -22.54 3.56 -19.69
CA PRO A 265 -21.47 2.64 -19.35
C PRO A 265 -20.20 2.89 -20.18
N THR A 266 -19.04 2.79 -19.55
CA THR A 266 -17.71 2.82 -20.14
C THR A 266 -17.01 1.48 -19.94
N MET A 267 -15.70 1.39 -20.14
CA MET A 267 -14.95 0.13 -20.09
C MET A 267 -15.20 -0.66 -18.80
N GLY A 268 -15.59 -1.93 -18.94
CA GLY A 268 -15.76 -2.86 -17.80
C GLY A 268 -17.07 -2.65 -17.02
N ILE A 269 -17.95 -1.73 -17.44
CA ILE A 269 -19.25 -1.46 -16.80
C ILE A 269 -20.39 -2.03 -17.66
N ASP A 270 -21.23 -2.83 -17.02
CA ASP A 270 -22.43 -3.39 -17.64
C ASP A 270 -23.59 -2.40 -17.63
N LYS A 271 -23.82 -1.75 -16.49
CA LYS A 271 -25.00 -0.88 -16.28
C LYS A 271 -24.69 0.27 -15.34
N ILE A 272 -25.31 1.42 -15.62
CA ILE A 272 -25.44 2.56 -14.71
C ILE A 272 -26.91 2.90 -14.55
N SER A 273 -27.34 3.23 -13.33
CA SER A 273 -28.69 3.65 -13.02
C SER A 273 -28.73 4.77 -11.98
N TRP A 274 -29.71 5.65 -12.11
CA TRP A 274 -29.99 6.68 -11.13
C TRP A 274 -31.16 6.25 -10.23
N ASN A 275 -30.93 6.22 -8.91
CA ASN A 275 -31.96 5.77 -7.95
C ASN A 275 -32.79 6.92 -7.34
N GLY A 276 -32.66 8.14 -7.85
CA GLY A 276 -33.31 9.36 -7.34
C GLY A 276 -32.45 10.17 -6.36
N LYS A 277 -31.31 9.61 -5.89
CA LYS A 277 -30.41 10.25 -4.94
C LYS A 277 -28.95 10.13 -5.34
N SER A 278 -28.54 9.01 -5.89
CA SER A 278 -27.17 8.69 -6.27
C SER A 278 -27.17 7.80 -7.51
N PHE A 279 -26.01 7.71 -8.15
CA PHE A 279 -25.78 6.74 -9.23
C PHE A 279 -25.38 5.39 -8.63
N ASP A 280 -25.91 4.31 -9.23
CA ASP A 280 -25.55 2.93 -9.00
C ASP A 280 -24.85 2.40 -10.27
N VAL A 281 -23.61 1.92 -10.12
CA VAL A 281 -22.74 1.44 -11.20
C VAL A 281 -22.47 -0.04 -10.99
N PHE A 282 -22.68 -0.83 -12.04
CA PHE A 282 -22.52 -2.28 -12.01
C PHE A 282 -21.41 -2.66 -12.99
N PRO A 283 -20.18 -2.93 -12.51
CA PRO A 283 -19.17 -3.59 -13.33
C PRO A 283 -19.65 -4.95 -13.84
N PHE A 284 -19.05 -5.47 -14.92
CA PHE A 284 -19.33 -6.83 -15.37
C PHE A 284 -19.18 -7.84 -14.22
N ILE A 285 -20.07 -8.83 -14.17
CA ILE A 285 -19.97 -9.94 -13.23
C ILE A 285 -18.63 -10.64 -13.43
N CYS A 286 -17.86 -10.75 -12.35
CA CYS A 286 -16.61 -11.48 -12.33
C CYS A 286 -16.87 -12.99 -12.19
N GLU A 287 -16.14 -13.79 -12.95
CA GLU A 287 -16.16 -15.25 -12.88
C GLU A 287 -14.76 -15.79 -12.59
N PRO A 288 -14.62 -17.04 -12.08
CA PRO A 288 -13.35 -17.70 -11.92
C PRO A 288 -12.58 -17.83 -13.26
N ARG A 289 -11.28 -17.60 -13.22
CA ARG A 289 -10.42 -17.63 -14.40
C ARG A 289 -9.56 -18.90 -14.39
N ALA A 290 -9.96 -19.89 -15.17
CA ALA A 290 -9.28 -21.19 -15.26
C ALA A 290 -8.04 -21.17 -16.16
N ASN A 291 -7.92 -20.20 -17.05
CA ASN A 291 -6.83 -20.06 -18.01
C ASN A 291 -6.26 -18.65 -17.98
N TYR A 292 -4.98 -18.54 -18.31
CA TYR A 292 -4.35 -17.25 -18.53
C TYR A 292 -4.93 -16.57 -19.79
N SER A 293 -5.17 -15.29 -19.66
CA SER A 293 -5.46 -14.41 -20.80
C SER A 293 -4.78 -13.08 -20.52
N TYR A 294 -3.89 -12.71 -21.42
CA TYR A 294 -3.21 -11.42 -21.32
C TYR A 294 -4.21 -10.26 -21.32
N ASP A 295 -4.03 -9.36 -20.39
CA ASP A 295 -4.66 -8.04 -20.37
C ASP A 295 -3.66 -7.01 -19.84
N GLU A 296 -3.74 -5.77 -20.29
CA GLU A 296 -2.92 -4.69 -19.77
C GLU A 296 -3.40 -4.35 -18.35
N SER A 297 -2.51 -4.49 -17.37
CA SER A 297 -2.83 -4.33 -15.97
C SER A 297 -2.16 -3.09 -15.38
N ALA A 298 -2.83 -2.43 -14.44
CA ALA A 298 -2.25 -1.39 -13.58
C ALA A 298 -1.91 -1.91 -12.17
N HIS A 299 -1.88 -3.23 -11.98
CA HIS A 299 -1.41 -3.89 -10.74
C HIS A 299 -2.07 -3.38 -9.45
N GLY A 300 -3.38 -3.06 -9.53
CA GLY A 300 -4.16 -2.55 -8.39
C GLY A 300 -4.22 -1.03 -8.29
N ALA A 301 -3.48 -0.29 -9.10
CA ALA A 301 -3.51 1.18 -9.10
C ALA A 301 -4.86 1.73 -9.56
N PHE A 302 -5.14 2.98 -9.20
CA PHE A 302 -6.35 3.69 -9.59
C PHE A 302 -6.02 5.12 -10.01
N CYS A 303 -6.88 5.71 -10.84
CA CYS A 303 -6.72 7.08 -11.33
C CYS A 303 -8.08 7.79 -11.35
N ILE A 304 -8.17 8.92 -10.67
CA ILE A 304 -9.39 9.75 -10.67
C ILE A 304 -9.42 10.55 -11.97
N ARG A 305 -10.44 10.29 -12.81
CA ARG A 305 -10.63 10.95 -14.09
C ARG A 305 -12.07 10.86 -14.58
N ASN A 306 -12.46 11.78 -15.43
CA ASN A 306 -13.75 11.79 -16.11
C ASN A 306 -13.60 12.01 -17.63
N SER A 307 -14.71 11.92 -18.38
CA SER A 307 -14.70 12.08 -19.84
C SER A 307 -14.53 13.52 -20.32
N GLU A 308 -14.71 14.51 -19.43
CA GLU A 308 -14.68 15.93 -19.78
C GLU A 308 -13.27 16.53 -19.75
N TYR A 309 -12.28 15.78 -19.24
CA TYR A 309 -10.87 16.18 -19.10
C TYR A 309 -10.68 17.50 -18.32
N THR A 310 -11.62 17.81 -17.42
CA THR A 310 -11.54 18.94 -16.49
C THR A 310 -10.74 18.59 -15.25
N GLU A 311 -10.60 19.53 -14.32
CA GLU A 311 -9.93 19.32 -13.04
C GLU A 311 -10.57 18.19 -12.22
N CYS A 312 -10.12 16.96 -12.47
CA CYS A 312 -10.75 15.73 -11.98
C CYS A 312 -10.77 15.63 -10.46
N SER A 313 -9.84 16.30 -9.76
CA SER A 313 -9.77 16.31 -8.30
C SER A 313 -11.06 16.80 -7.62
N TYR A 314 -11.80 17.73 -8.24
CA TYR A 314 -13.03 18.30 -7.67
C TYR A 314 -14.24 18.32 -8.62
N THR A 315 -14.12 17.72 -9.83
CA THR A 315 -15.26 17.62 -10.79
C THR A 315 -15.74 16.18 -11.01
N CYS A 316 -15.01 15.19 -10.50
CA CYS A 316 -15.42 13.80 -10.54
C CYS A 316 -16.47 13.52 -9.45
N ASP A 317 -17.58 12.89 -9.82
CA ASP A 317 -18.66 12.55 -8.90
C ASP A 317 -18.43 11.19 -8.23
N TYR A 318 -19.15 10.91 -7.18
CA TYR A 318 -19.19 9.65 -6.48
C TYR A 318 -20.41 8.82 -6.88
N ALA A 319 -20.22 7.51 -7.03
CA ALA A 319 -21.29 6.57 -7.30
C ALA A 319 -21.13 5.31 -6.44
N TRP A 320 -22.23 4.61 -6.18
CA TRP A 320 -22.21 3.28 -5.57
C TRP A 320 -21.81 2.26 -6.61
N VAL A 321 -20.64 1.64 -6.45
CA VAL A 321 -20.13 0.57 -7.31
C VAL A 321 -20.48 -0.78 -6.70
N HIS A 322 -21.21 -1.61 -7.43
CA HIS A 322 -21.72 -2.92 -7.00
C HIS A 322 -20.92 -4.04 -7.64
N TYR A 323 -19.95 -4.56 -6.90
CA TYR A 323 -19.11 -5.68 -7.33
C TYR A 323 -19.83 -7.00 -7.15
N THR A 324 -19.71 -7.88 -8.14
CA THR A 324 -20.25 -9.25 -8.10
C THR A 324 -19.19 -10.25 -8.56
N LEU A 325 -18.92 -11.28 -7.74
CA LEU A 325 -18.09 -12.43 -8.10
C LEU A 325 -18.95 -13.69 -8.03
N HIS A 326 -19.28 -14.25 -9.19
CA HIS A 326 -20.06 -15.50 -9.29
C HIS A 326 -19.13 -16.70 -9.17
N THR A 327 -19.31 -17.56 -8.16
CA THR A 327 -18.45 -18.73 -7.91
C THR A 327 -19.22 -20.06 -7.91
N GLY A 328 -20.53 -20.01 -7.98
CA GLY A 328 -21.40 -21.19 -7.94
C GLY A 328 -21.52 -21.84 -6.56
N ALA A 329 -20.52 -21.67 -5.69
CA ALA A 329 -20.48 -22.15 -4.31
C ALA A 329 -19.57 -21.22 -3.48
N PRO A 330 -19.73 -21.14 -2.13
CA PRO A 330 -18.87 -20.35 -1.30
C PRO A 330 -17.43 -20.92 -1.29
N ILE A 331 -16.44 -20.04 -1.47
CA ILE A 331 -15.01 -20.37 -1.50
C ILE A 331 -14.24 -19.77 -0.30
N GLY A 332 -14.93 -19.45 0.79
CA GLY A 332 -14.38 -18.86 2.00
C GLY A 332 -14.59 -17.35 2.08
N THR A 333 -13.81 -16.67 2.91
CA THR A 333 -13.88 -15.22 3.08
C THR A 333 -13.11 -14.54 1.96
N ILE A 334 -13.82 -13.75 1.15
CA ILE A 334 -13.25 -13.04 0.00
C ILE A 334 -13.26 -11.54 0.27
N THR A 335 -12.14 -10.88 -0.03
CA THR A 335 -12.03 -9.42 -0.02
C THR A 335 -11.59 -8.90 -1.38
N ILE A 336 -12.05 -7.72 -1.76
CA ILE A 336 -11.53 -7.00 -2.92
C ILE A 336 -10.23 -6.29 -2.53
N ASN A 337 -9.28 -6.19 -3.45
CA ASN A 337 -8.00 -5.58 -3.21
C ASN A 337 -7.56 -4.70 -4.39
N GLY A 338 -7.04 -3.53 -4.08
CA GLY A 338 -6.42 -2.55 -4.96
C GLY A 338 -5.71 -1.51 -4.11
N TRP A 339 -4.93 -0.61 -4.68
CA TRP A 339 -4.23 0.45 -3.92
C TRP A 339 -5.22 1.44 -3.27
N TRP A 340 -6.45 1.47 -3.75
CA TRP A 340 -7.55 2.26 -3.20
C TRP A 340 -8.26 1.62 -1.98
N THR A 341 -7.87 0.40 -1.59
CA THR A 341 -8.36 -0.26 -0.39
C THR A 341 -7.49 0.15 0.81
N THR A 342 -7.70 1.37 1.31
CA THR A 342 -6.85 2.05 2.30
C THR A 342 -7.23 1.79 3.74
N ASP A 343 -8.33 1.10 4.01
CA ASP A 343 -8.85 0.89 5.36
C ASP A 343 -8.03 -0.14 6.15
N ASN A 344 -7.82 0.10 7.44
CA ASN A 344 -7.21 -0.88 8.34
C ASN A 344 -8.12 -2.08 8.62
N ASP A 345 -9.44 -1.91 8.52
CA ASP A 345 -10.39 -3.01 8.69
C ASP A 345 -10.66 -3.67 7.33
N LYS A 346 -9.93 -4.73 7.04
CA LYS A 346 -10.13 -5.55 5.83
C LYS A 346 -11.58 -6.02 5.65
N ARG A 347 -12.42 -6.00 6.71
CA ARG A 347 -13.84 -6.30 6.62
C ARG A 347 -14.64 -5.26 5.86
N SER A 348 -14.15 -4.01 5.75
CA SER A 348 -14.80 -2.96 4.94
C SER A 348 -14.83 -3.30 3.46
N TYR A 349 -13.90 -4.15 2.98
CA TYR A 349 -13.79 -4.63 1.61
C TYR A 349 -14.14 -6.10 1.46
N GLU A 350 -14.62 -6.74 2.52
CA GLU A 350 -15.09 -8.13 2.54
C GLU A 350 -16.41 -8.26 1.77
N MET A 351 -16.44 -9.22 0.84
CA MET A 351 -17.61 -9.54 0.06
C MET A 351 -18.53 -10.52 0.80
N LYS A 352 -19.83 -10.36 0.66
CA LYS A 352 -20.84 -11.24 1.26
C LYS A 352 -21.37 -12.21 0.23
N TYR A 353 -21.37 -13.49 0.56
CA TYR A 353 -21.95 -14.53 -0.29
C TYR A 353 -23.46 -14.56 -0.15
N ASP A 354 -24.17 -14.56 -1.28
CA ASP A 354 -25.62 -14.76 -1.38
C ASP A 354 -25.91 -16.11 -2.05
N GLU A 355 -26.61 -16.98 -1.33
CA GLU A 355 -26.98 -18.32 -1.81
C GLU A 355 -28.02 -18.26 -2.95
N THR A 356 -28.77 -17.17 -3.08
CA THR A 356 -29.85 -17.06 -4.07
C THR A 356 -29.36 -16.97 -5.50
N ASP A 357 -28.20 -16.32 -5.71
CA ASP A 357 -27.56 -16.18 -7.03
C ASP A 357 -26.16 -16.81 -7.07
N ALA A 358 -25.77 -17.48 -5.97
CA ALA A 358 -24.48 -18.16 -5.82
C ALA A 358 -23.27 -17.24 -6.08
N SER A 359 -23.33 -16.02 -5.59
CA SER A 359 -22.36 -14.97 -5.85
C SER A 359 -21.94 -14.22 -4.58
N TYR A 360 -20.74 -13.66 -4.61
CA TYR A 360 -20.26 -12.70 -3.62
C TYR A 360 -20.57 -11.27 -4.07
N HIS A 361 -21.03 -10.43 -3.15
CA HIS A 361 -21.41 -9.04 -3.40
C HIS A 361 -20.73 -8.07 -2.46
N LEU A 362 -20.39 -6.90 -2.99
CA LEU A 362 -19.88 -5.76 -2.23
C LEU A 362 -20.31 -4.46 -2.92
N SER A 363 -20.76 -3.49 -2.14
CA SER A 363 -21.11 -2.15 -2.64
C SER A 363 -20.23 -1.10 -1.96
N LEU A 364 -19.54 -0.29 -2.76
CA LEU A 364 -18.63 0.75 -2.30
C LEU A 364 -18.98 2.10 -2.94
N LEU A 365 -18.91 3.17 -2.16
CA LEU A 365 -19.00 4.53 -2.67
C LEU A 365 -17.63 4.93 -3.20
N GLN A 366 -17.49 5.06 -4.55
CA GLN A 366 -16.23 5.35 -5.23
C GLN A 366 -16.37 6.55 -6.15
N LYS A 367 -15.28 7.31 -6.29
CA LYS A 367 -15.18 8.48 -7.18
C LYS A 367 -15.00 8.04 -8.63
N GLN A 368 -15.49 8.81 -9.59
CA GLN A 368 -15.23 8.55 -11.02
C GLN A 368 -13.74 8.37 -11.31
N GLY A 369 -13.41 7.35 -12.10
CA GLY A 369 -12.04 7.04 -12.43
C GLY A 369 -11.84 5.65 -13.02
N TYR A 370 -10.57 5.31 -13.18
CA TYR A 370 -10.10 3.98 -13.52
C TYR A 370 -9.71 3.23 -12.25
N TYR A 371 -10.12 1.97 -12.14
CA TYR A 371 -9.85 1.11 -11.00
C TYR A 371 -9.34 -0.25 -11.43
N SER A 372 -8.16 -0.62 -10.91
CA SER A 372 -7.58 -1.95 -11.04
C SER A 372 -7.75 -2.71 -9.73
N PHE A 373 -8.13 -3.99 -9.78
CA PHE A 373 -8.43 -4.78 -8.58
C PHE A 373 -8.26 -6.29 -8.81
N ASN A 374 -8.11 -7.03 -7.74
CA ASN A 374 -8.21 -8.48 -7.68
C ASN A 374 -8.95 -8.93 -6.42
N PHE A 375 -9.19 -10.24 -6.28
CA PHE A 375 -9.80 -10.82 -5.11
C PHE A 375 -8.76 -11.58 -4.29
N LEU A 376 -8.79 -11.35 -2.97
CA LEU A 376 -7.97 -12.09 -2.01
C LEU A 376 -8.85 -12.97 -1.14
N HIS A 377 -8.35 -14.14 -0.82
CA HIS A 377 -8.90 -15.01 0.20
C HIS A 377 -8.30 -14.65 1.56
N VAL A 378 -9.13 -14.43 2.56
CA VAL A 378 -8.72 -14.15 3.93
C VAL A 378 -8.73 -15.45 4.73
N ASN A 379 -7.56 -15.89 5.19
CA ASN A 379 -7.43 -17.06 6.03
C ASN A 379 -7.93 -16.78 7.46
N PRO A 380 -8.28 -17.82 8.26
CA PRO A 380 -8.72 -17.64 9.63
C PRO A 380 -7.73 -16.94 10.57
N ASP A 381 -6.43 -16.96 10.23
CA ASP A 381 -5.35 -16.26 10.94
C ASP A 381 -5.22 -14.77 10.56
N GLY A 382 -6.05 -14.31 9.61
CA GLY A 382 -6.05 -12.95 9.09
C GLY A 382 -5.07 -12.71 7.93
N ASN A 383 -4.21 -13.67 7.60
CA ASN A 383 -3.36 -13.57 6.43
C ASN A 383 -4.17 -13.66 5.13
N THR A 384 -3.72 -12.96 4.10
CA THR A 384 -4.37 -12.98 2.79
C THR A 384 -3.49 -13.68 1.76
N LYS A 385 -4.13 -14.28 0.78
CA LYS A 385 -3.52 -14.82 -0.44
C LYS A 385 -4.45 -14.54 -1.62
N ILE A 386 -3.92 -14.65 -2.84
CA ILE A 386 -4.75 -14.54 -4.03
C ILE A 386 -5.91 -15.56 -3.98
N ALA A 387 -7.12 -15.14 -4.32
CA ALA A 387 -8.27 -16.04 -4.34
C ALA A 387 -8.13 -17.08 -5.46
N GLU A 388 -8.53 -18.33 -5.20
CA GLU A 388 -8.48 -19.40 -6.19
C GLU A 388 -9.27 -19.08 -7.47
N SER A 389 -10.30 -18.23 -7.35
CA SER A 389 -11.07 -17.71 -8.49
C SER A 389 -10.25 -16.86 -9.46
N GLU A 390 -9.10 -16.32 -9.04
CA GLU A 390 -8.23 -15.53 -9.92
C GLU A 390 -7.33 -16.41 -10.80
N GLY A 391 -7.01 -17.63 -10.38
CA GLY A 391 -6.01 -18.47 -11.01
C GLY A 391 -4.58 -18.06 -10.62
N ASN A 392 -3.58 -18.78 -11.14
CA ASN A 392 -2.16 -18.55 -10.83
C ASN A 392 -1.31 -18.99 -12.01
N PHE A 393 -0.70 -18.06 -12.75
CA PHE A 393 -0.04 -18.29 -14.01
C PHE A 393 1.32 -17.61 -14.07
N HIS A 394 2.33 -18.29 -14.55
CA HIS A 394 3.69 -17.74 -14.66
C HIS A 394 3.81 -16.61 -15.71
N GLU A 395 2.90 -16.57 -16.67
CA GLU A 395 2.86 -15.58 -17.75
C GLU A 395 2.41 -14.19 -17.28
N THR A 396 1.80 -14.12 -16.09
CA THR A 396 1.21 -12.88 -15.56
C THR A 396 2.22 -11.76 -15.48
N SER A 397 1.79 -10.58 -15.91
CA SER A 397 2.54 -9.35 -15.74
C SER A 397 2.54 -8.93 -14.27
N ASN A 398 3.71 -8.79 -13.68
CA ASN A 398 3.89 -8.33 -12.31
C ASN A 398 4.95 -7.24 -12.22
N THR A 399 4.77 -6.32 -11.29
CA THR A 399 5.77 -5.33 -10.91
C THR A 399 6.39 -5.73 -9.59
N TYR A 400 7.70 -5.88 -9.56
CA TYR A 400 8.46 -6.18 -8.35
C TYR A 400 9.20 -4.95 -7.87
N GLN A 401 9.11 -4.63 -6.57
CA GLN A 401 9.81 -3.54 -5.92
C GLN A 401 10.76 -4.12 -4.88
N ALA A 402 12.03 -3.72 -4.92
CA ALA A 402 13.02 -4.09 -3.92
C ALA A 402 13.61 -2.84 -3.26
N PHE A 403 13.63 -2.86 -1.93
CA PHE A 403 14.08 -1.78 -1.06
C PHE A 403 15.25 -2.28 -0.22
N THR A 404 16.35 -1.54 -0.16
CA THR A 404 17.47 -1.87 0.72
C THR A 404 17.74 -0.73 1.67
N TYR A 405 17.60 -1.03 2.96
CA TYR A 405 17.92 -0.13 4.05
C TYR A 405 19.30 -0.45 4.60
N TYR A 406 20.04 0.59 4.99
CA TYR A 406 21.36 0.49 5.58
C TYR A 406 21.43 1.27 6.89
N ARG A 407 22.02 0.65 7.91
CA ARG A 407 22.37 1.29 9.18
C ARG A 407 23.77 0.87 9.55
N PRO A 408 24.78 1.79 9.48
CA PRO A 408 26.14 1.46 9.88
C PRO A 408 26.22 1.12 11.36
N GLN A 409 27.25 0.40 11.76
CA GLN A 409 27.51 0.12 13.18
C GLN A 409 27.55 1.42 13.99
N GLY A 410 26.71 1.55 15.02
CA GLY A 410 26.53 2.77 15.79
C GLY A 410 25.66 3.85 15.15
N GLY A 411 25.06 3.56 13.98
CA GLY A 411 24.05 4.42 13.36
C GLY A 411 22.75 4.47 14.16
N ARG A 412 22.10 5.64 14.18
CA ARG A 412 20.89 5.88 14.98
C ARG A 412 19.59 5.43 14.28
N THR A 413 19.63 5.27 12.95
CA THR A 413 18.41 5.03 12.16
C THR A 413 18.75 4.32 10.84
N TRP A 414 17.76 3.65 10.26
CA TRP A 414 17.84 3.05 8.94
C TRP A 414 17.66 4.09 7.83
N LEU A 415 18.54 4.07 6.86
CA LEU A 415 18.50 4.90 5.65
C LEU A 415 18.09 4.02 4.47
N LEU A 416 17.15 4.47 3.64
CA LEU A 416 16.82 3.78 2.39
C LEU A 416 17.88 4.15 1.34
N VAL A 417 18.82 3.22 1.09
CA VAL A 417 20.01 3.48 0.27
C VAL A 417 19.90 2.99 -1.16
N ALA A 418 18.96 2.10 -1.45
CA ALA A 418 18.70 1.63 -2.81
C ALA A 418 17.24 1.20 -2.98
N TYR A 419 16.72 1.47 -4.16
CA TYR A 419 15.43 1.05 -4.67
C TYR A 419 15.56 0.57 -6.10
N ASN A 420 14.88 -0.50 -6.45
CA ASN A 420 14.75 -0.94 -7.84
C ASN A 420 13.36 -1.48 -8.09
N GLU A 421 12.82 -1.20 -9.27
CA GLU A 421 11.55 -1.70 -9.74
C GLU A 421 11.74 -2.47 -11.05
N LEU A 422 11.11 -3.63 -11.16
CA LEU A 422 11.15 -4.50 -12.32
C LEU A 422 9.75 -4.88 -12.76
N ASN A 423 9.39 -4.56 -13.98
CA ASN A 423 8.19 -5.09 -14.64
C ASN A 423 8.56 -6.41 -15.34
N PHE A 424 7.87 -7.51 -15.04
CA PHE A 424 8.16 -8.83 -15.57
C PHE A 424 6.86 -9.57 -15.97
N PRO A 425 6.82 -10.26 -17.13
CA PRO A 425 7.84 -10.28 -18.18
C PRO A 425 8.05 -8.92 -18.82
N LEU A 426 9.23 -8.68 -19.36
CA LEU A 426 9.51 -7.43 -20.06
C LEU A 426 8.56 -7.31 -21.27
N PRO A 427 8.15 -6.09 -21.66
CA PRO A 427 7.29 -5.90 -22.84
C PRO A 427 7.87 -6.50 -24.12
N SER A 428 9.21 -6.56 -24.25
CA SER A 428 9.93 -7.20 -25.36
C SER A 428 9.83 -8.73 -25.39
N ASP A 429 9.50 -9.36 -24.27
CA ASP A 429 9.48 -10.81 -24.12
C ASP A 429 8.08 -11.41 -24.35
N ARG A 430 7.11 -10.54 -24.64
CA ARG A 430 5.71 -10.89 -24.90
C ARG A 430 5.49 -11.08 -26.41
N HIS A 431 5.79 -12.28 -26.90
CA HIS A 431 5.53 -12.68 -28.29
C HIS A 431 4.73 -13.96 -28.37
#